data_3db5d7c89f5d03a78961d7661cfbfe73
#
_entry.id   3db5d7c89f5d03a78961d7661cfbfe73
#
_cell.length_a   1.000
_cell.length_b   1.000
_cell.length_c   1.000
_cell.angle_alpha   90.00
_cell.angle_beta   90.00
_cell.angle_gamma   90.00
#
_symmetry.space_group_name_H-M   'P 1'
#
loop_
_entity.id
_entity.type
_entity.pdbx_description
1 polymer ?
#
loop_
_entity_poly.entity_id
_entity_poly.type
_entity_poly.pdbx_seq_one_letter_code
_entity_poly.pdbx_strand_id
1 'polypeptide(L)'
;VAIAVLAASLAACMTDSGDQGRGQGGLVYTDDRGVADQPFPADYRTQVLAFLRTYLNNPAGIRDAEMAEPVQRTVGGRRRYVNCLRYNAREIDGSYRGVAQRAIVYVDARLDRMIEKTDDLCAGAVYAPFPELEKLTR
;
A
#
# COMPACT_ATOMS: atom_id res chain seq x y z
N VAL A 1 -0.09 -18.04 -79.44
CA VAL A 1 -1.02 -17.49 -78.45
C VAL A 1 -0.49 -17.81 -77.08
N ALA A 2 0.13 -16.84 -76.39
CA ALA A 2 0.66 -16.95 -75.06
C ALA A 2 -0.28 -16.24 -74.08
N ILE A 3 -0.76 -16.97 -73.11
CA ILE A 3 -1.59 -16.44 -72.02
C ILE A 3 -0.69 -16.28 -70.82
N ALA A 4 -0.39 -15.04 -70.43
CA ALA A 4 0.33 -14.69 -69.22
C ALA A 4 -0.68 -14.65 -68.07
N VAL A 5 -0.43 -15.48 -67.04
CA VAL A 5 -1.21 -15.45 -65.76
C VAL A 5 -0.40 -14.59 -64.78
N LEU A 6 -0.94 -13.46 -64.42
CA LEU A 6 -0.44 -12.61 -63.34
C LEU A 6 -0.93 -13.21 -61.99
N ALA A 7 0.02 -13.64 -61.21
CA ALA A 7 -0.23 -13.99 -59.80
C ALA A 7 -0.08 -12.72 -58.95
N ALA A 8 -1.17 -12.25 -58.38
CA ALA A 8 -1.19 -11.18 -57.43
C ALA A 8 -0.89 -11.73 -56.02
N SER A 9 0.26 -11.39 -55.50
CA SER A 9 0.63 -11.70 -54.11
C SER A 9 -0.03 -10.70 -53.16
N LEU A 10 -1.03 -11.13 -52.41
CA LEU A 10 -1.59 -10.40 -51.29
C LEU A 10 -0.66 -10.52 -50.07
N ALA A 11 0.11 -9.48 -49.82
CA ALA A 11 0.80 -9.34 -48.55
C ALA A 11 -0.22 -9.03 -47.45
N ALA A 12 -0.49 -10.02 -46.62
CA ALA A 12 -1.24 -9.81 -45.39
C ALA A 12 -0.34 -9.11 -44.39
N CYS A 13 -0.57 -7.83 -44.17
CA CYS A 13 -0.06 -7.14 -43.01
C CYS A 13 -0.78 -7.68 -41.77
N MET A 14 -0.12 -8.57 -41.05
CA MET A 14 -0.52 -8.85 -39.68
C MET A 14 -0.18 -7.63 -38.84
N THR A 15 -1.14 -6.80 -38.57
CA THR A 15 -1.07 -5.83 -37.48
C THR A 15 -1.18 -6.64 -36.20
N ASP A 16 -0.02 -6.80 -35.56
CA ASP A 16 0.07 -7.20 -34.17
C ASP A 16 -0.62 -6.11 -33.34
N SER A 17 -1.90 -6.33 -33.07
CA SER A 17 -2.63 -5.52 -32.11
C SER A 17 -2.13 -5.93 -30.72
N GLY A 18 -1.01 -5.33 -30.32
CA GLY A 18 -0.63 -5.32 -28.92
C GLY A 18 -1.82 -4.84 -28.11
N ASP A 19 -2.41 -5.77 -27.39
CA ASP A 19 -3.42 -5.49 -26.38
C ASP A 19 -2.79 -4.60 -25.30
N GLN A 20 -2.85 -3.30 -25.54
CA GLN A 20 -2.62 -2.32 -24.49
C GLN A 20 -3.85 -2.35 -23.60
N GLY A 21 -3.81 -3.26 -22.64
CA GLY A 21 -4.73 -3.26 -21.52
C GLY A 21 -4.73 -1.87 -20.90
N ARG A 22 -5.64 -1.03 -21.34
CA ARG A 22 -6.01 0.19 -20.63
C ARG A 22 -6.57 -0.24 -19.29
N GLY A 23 -5.67 -0.42 -18.31
CA GLY A 23 -6.03 -0.44 -16.93
C GLY A 23 -6.74 0.87 -16.62
N GLN A 24 -8.04 0.80 -16.40
CA GLN A 24 -8.81 1.95 -15.95
C GLN A 24 -8.17 2.42 -14.64
N GLY A 25 -7.57 3.61 -14.70
CA GLY A 25 -6.90 4.22 -13.57
C GLY A 25 -7.88 4.59 -12.49
N GLY A 26 -8.05 3.72 -11.51
CA GLY A 26 -8.33 4.18 -10.18
C GLY A 26 -7.10 4.95 -9.71
N LEU A 27 -7.29 6.01 -8.97
CA LEU A 27 -6.21 6.77 -8.36
C LEU A 27 -5.42 5.84 -7.43
N VAL A 28 -4.42 5.18 -7.98
CA VAL A 28 -3.49 4.36 -7.21
C VAL A 28 -2.34 5.28 -6.85
N TYR A 29 -2.20 5.58 -5.57
CA TYR A 29 -1.13 6.44 -5.06
C TYR A 29 0.26 5.85 -5.31
N THR A 30 0.32 4.55 -5.51
CA THR A 30 1.56 3.84 -5.82
C THR A 30 1.34 2.93 -7.02
N ASP A 31 2.25 2.98 -7.96
CA ASP A 31 2.27 2.10 -9.12
C ASP A 31 2.64 0.68 -8.67
N ASP A 32 1.64 -0.20 -8.65
CA ASP A 32 1.87 -1.61 -8.45
C ASP A 32 2.27 -2.25 -9.77
N ARG A 33 3.54 -2.24 -10.07
CA ARG A 33 4.12 -2.81 -11.29
C ARG A 33 3.94 -4.32 -11.43
N GLY A 34 3.10 -4.91 -10.61
CA GLY A 34 2.85 -6.35 -10.62
C GLY A 34 4.03 -7.19 -10.15
N VAL A 35 5.00 -6.57 -9.47
CA VAL A 35 6.19 -7.25 -8.94
C VAL A 35 5.75 -8.21 -7.84
N ALA A 36 6.02 -9.52 -8.00
CA ALA A 36 5.66 -10.53 -7.02
C ALA A 36 6.40 -10.32 -5.69
N ASP A 37 7.68 -9.93 -5.76
CA ASP A 37 8.52 -9.66 -4.61
C ASP A 37 8.59 -8.14 -4.38
N GLN A 38 8.06 -7.72 -3.24
CA GLN A 38 8.07 -6.32 -2.84
C GLN A 38 9.33 -5.99 -2.06
N PRO A 39 9.96 -4.83 -2.30
CA PRO A 39 11.09 -4.37 -1.49
C PRO A 39 10.63 -4.07 -0.05
N PHE A 40 11.52 -4.36 0.90
CA PHE A 40 11.26 -4.04 2.31
C PHE A 40 11.23 -2.52 2.53
N PRO A 41 10.21 -1.98 3.20
CA PRO A 41 10.10 -0.54 3.46
C PRO A 41 11.03 -0.13 4.61
N ALA A 42 12.31 0.06 4.34
CA ALA A 42 13.32 0.29 5.39
C ALA A 42 13.07 1.55 6.24
N ASP A 43 12.41 2.56 5.67
CA ASP A 43 12.06 3.81 6.33
C ASP A 43 10.61 3.85 6.87
N TYR A 44 10.01 2.68 7.10
CA TYR A 44 8.61 2.56 7.50
C TYR A 44 8.23 3.43 8.71
N ARG A 45 9.12 3.58 9.70
CA ARG A 45 8.87 4.43 10.88
C ARG A 45 8.64 5.88 10.49
N THR A 46 9.50 6.43 9.64
CA THR A 46 9.40 7.79 9.14
C THR A 46 8.14 7.99 8.31
N GLN A 47 7.81 7.04 7.45
CA GLN A 47 6.60 7.09 6.62
C GLN A 47 5.33 7.08 7.47
N VAL A 48 5.27 6.22 8.51
CA VAL A 48 4.13 6.14 9.42
C VAL A 48 3.95 7.47 10.18
N LEU A 49 5.02 8.06 10.69
CA LEU A 49 4.96 9.34 11.40
C LEU A 49 4.47 10.47 10.48
N ALA A 50 4.98 10.53 9.25
CA ALA A 50 4.56 11.54 8.27
C ALA A 50 3.08 11.37 7.89
N PHE A 51 2.65 10.12 7.66
CA PHE A 51 1.26 9.81 7.35
C PHE A 51 0.31 10.19 8.48
N LEU A 52 0.59 9.76 9.71
CA LEU A 52 -0.28 10.02 10.85
C LEU A 52 -0.36 11.50 11.23
N ARG A 53 0.71 12.27 10.99
CA ARG A 53 0.68 13.71 11.21
C ARG A 53 -0.40 14.42 10.35
N THR A 54 -0.66 13.91 9.16
CA THR A 54 -1.67 14.47 8.25
C THR A 54 -3.02 13.76 8.34
N TYR A 55 -3.02 12.49 8.67
CA TYR A 55 -4.25 11.69 8.76
C TYR A 55 -5.07 11.98 10.02
N LEU A 56 -4.40 12.16 11.16
CA LEU A 56 -5.08 12.42 12.42
C LEU A 56 -5.52 13.89 12.52
N ASN A 57 -6.76 14.10 12.94
CA ASN A 57 -7.29 15.45 13.20
C ASN A 57 -6.48 16.18 14.28
N ASN A 58 -6.01 15.43 15.28
CA ASN A 58 -5.14 15.94 16.32
C ASN A 58 -4.02 14.92 16.57
N PRO A 59 -2.85 15.10 15.96
CA PRO A 59 -1.71 14.19 16.17
C PRO A 59 -1.04 14.34 17.53
N ALA A 60 -1.34 15.40 18.28
CA ALA A 60 -0.78 15.62 19.60
C ALA A 60 -1.50 14.76 20.65
N GLY A 61 -0.74 14.29 21.66
CA GLY A 61 -1.30 13.58 22.80
C GLY A 61 -1.66 12.12 22.54
N ILE A 62 -1.08 11.50 21.54
CA ILE A 62 -1.20 10.04 21.32
C ILE A 62 -0.59 9.30 22.51
N ARG A 63 -1.25 8.22 22.95
CA ARG A 63 -0.84 7.36 24.08
C ARG A 63 -0.72 5.90 23.64
N ASP A 64 0.04 5.15 24.41
CA ASP A 64 0.16 3.69 24.29
C ASP A 64 0.51 3.24 22.86
N ALA A 65 1.43 3.96 22.23
CA ALA A 65 1.85 3.69 20.87
C ALA A 65 2.83 2.52 20.82
N GLU A 66 2.49 1.51 20.05
CA GLU A 66 3.32 0.34 19.79
C GLU A 66 3.25 -0.02 18.31
N MET A 67 4.34 -0.58 17.81
CA MET A 67 4.45 -0.96 16.40
C MET A 67 5.19 -2.28 16.25
N ALA A 68 4.71 -3.15 15.36
CA ALA A 68 5.43 -4.33 14.92
C ALA A 68 6.26 -4.01 13.67
N GLU A 69 7.27 -4.81 13.39
CA GLU A 69 8.02 -4.69 12.14
C GLU A 69 7.17 -5.08 10.92
N PRO A 70 7.44 -4.52 9.74
CA PRO A 70 6.77 -4.93 8.53
C PRO A 70 7.03 -6.40 8.22
N VAL A 71 5.97 -7.13 7.94
CA VAL A 71 6.03 -8.55 7.52
C VAL A 71 5.22 -8.74 6.24
N GLN A 72 5.58 -9.75 5.47
CA GLN A 72 4.84 -10.07 4.26
C GLN A 72 3.50 -10.71 4.59
N ARG A 73 2.44 -10.20 3.97
CA ARG A 73 1.06 -10.71 4.05
C ARG A 73 0.42 -10.70 2.66
N THR A 74 -0.65 -11.48 2.50
CA THR A 74 -1.49 -11.39 1.30
C THR A 74 -2.58 -10.36 1.55
N VAL A 75 -2.61 -9.35 0.70
CA VAL A 75 -3.60 -8.27 0.74
C VAL A 75 -4.23 -8.16 -0.64
N GLY A 76 -5.54 -8.39 -0.74
CA GLY A 76 -6.24 -8.38 -2.02
C GLY A 76 -5.66 -9.36 -3.06
N GLY A 77 -5.23 -10.54 -2.62
CA GLY A 77 -4.62 -11.57 -3.49
C GLY A 77 -3.16 -11.31 -3.86
N ARG A 78 -2.54 -10.25 -3.35
CA ARG A 78 -1.15 -9.88 -3.66
C ARG A 78 -0.27 -9.85 -2.42
N ARG A 79 0.98 -10.21 -2.58
CA ARG A 79 1.96 -10.11 -1.49
C ARG A 79 2.33 -8.65 -1.26
N ARG A 80 2.25 -8.23 0.01
CA ARG A 80 2.58 -6.86 0.45
C ARG A 80 3.31 -6.91 1.77
N TYR A 81 4.13 -5.92 2.03
CA TYR A 81 4.57 -5.66 3.40
C TYR A 81 3.45 -4.99 4.17
N VAL A 82 3.20 -5.50 5.38
CA VAL A 82 2.21 -4.98 6.30
C VAL A 82 2.87 -4.73 7.64
N ASN A 83 2.68 -3.56 8.17
CA ASN A 83 3.17 -3.15 9.47
C ASN A 83 1.98 -2.90 10.39
N CYS A 84 1.92 -3.60 11.50
CA CYS A 84 0.85 -3.44 12.47
C CYS A 84 1.22 -2.39 13.51
N LEU A 85 0.26 -1.53 13.80
CA LEU A 85 0.37 -0.39 14.66
C LEU A 85 -0.82 -0.35 15.59
N ARG A 86 -0.61 -0.01 16.86
CA ARG A 86 -1.68 0.25 17.81
C ARG A 86 -1.37 1.48 18.64
N TYR A 87 -2.38 2.28 18.87
CA TYR A 87 -2.26 3.51 19.64
C TYR A 87 -3.62 4.00 20.09
N ASN A 88 -3.62 4.88 21.08
CA ASN A 88 -4.78 5.57 21.59
C ASN A 88 -4.71 7.05 21.21
N ALA A 89 -5.45 7.43 20.16
CA ALA A 89 -5.47 8.79 19.66
C ALA A 89 -6.39 9.67 20.50
N ARG A 90 -6.04 10.94 20.62
CA ARG A 90 -6.86 11.95 21.23
C ARG A 90 -7.96 12.39 20.25
N GLU A 91 -9.20 12.29 20.67
CA GLU A 91 -10.36 12.74 19.90
C GLU A 91 -10.43 14.28 19.84
N ILE A 92 -11.29 14.80 18.97
CA ILE A 92 -11.48 16.26 18.79
C ILE A 92 -11.94 16.93 20.10
N ASP A 93 -12.78 16.24 20.89
CA ASP A 93 -13.26 16.70 22.19
C ASP A 93 -12.24 16.55 23.33
N GLY A 94 -11.06 16.04 23.03
CA GLY A 94 -9.98 15.78 23.98
C GLY A 94 -10.07 14.46 24.72
N SER A 95 -11.09 13.65 24.48
CA SER A 95 -11.26 12.34 25.08
C SER A 95 -10.40 11.26 24.40
N TYR A 96 -10.33 10.09 25.03
CA TYR A 96 -9.65 8.90 24.52
C TYR A 96 -10.61 7.71 24.51
N ARG A 97 -10.70 7.01 23.39
CA ARG A 97 -11.57 5.84 23.25
C ARG A 97 -10.89 4.52 23.57
N GLY A 98 -9.58 4.55 23.78
CA GLY A 98 -8.77 3.37 24.00
C GLY A 98 -7.85 3.05 22.83
N VAL A 99 -7.02 2.03 23.04
CA VAL A 99 -6.06 1.56 22.03
C VAL A 99 -6.82 0.89 20.88
N ALA A 100 -6.52 1.31 19.67
CA ALA A 100 -7.03 0.70 18.45
C ALA A 100 -5.88 0.20 17.56
N GLN A 101 -6.08 -0.98 16.99
CA GLN A 101 -5.11 -1.61 16.09
C GLN A 101 -5.35 -1.16 14.64
N ARG A 102 -4.27 -0.94 13.91
CA ARG A 102 -4.26 -0.54 12.51
C ARG A 102 -3.24 -1.35 11.76
N ALA A 103 -3.47 -1.57 10.46
CA ALA A 103 -2.49 -2.17 9.56
C ALA A 103 -2.10 -1.16 8.48
N ILE A 104 -0.81 -0.98 8.30
CA ILE A 104 -0.22 -0.16 7.25
C ILE A 104 0.24 -1.07 6.13
N VAL A 105 -0.19 -0.81 4.92
CA VAL A 105 0.17 -1.58 3.73
C VAL A 105 1.15 -0.78 2.89
N TYR A 106 2.19 -1.45 2.43
CA TYR A 106 3.24 -0.88 1.58
C TYR A 106 3.20 -1.48 0.18
N VAL A 107 3.44 -0.64 -0.82
CA VAL A 107 3.66 -1.01 -2.21
C VAL A 107 4.96 -0.37 -2.67
N ASP A 108 5.86 -1.15 -3.25
CA ASP A 108 7.19 -0.69 -3.66
C ASP A 108 7.95 0.09 -2.56
N ALA A 109 7.94 -0.45 -1.33
CA ALA A 109 8.51 0.15 -0.12
C ALA A 109 7.88 1.51 0.30
N ARG A 110 6.77 1.91 -0.29
CA ARG A 110 6.04 3.12 0.05
C ARG A 110 4.75 2.81 0.77
N LEU A 111 4.43 3.60 1.77
CA LEU A 111 3.14 3.53 2.46
C LEU A 111 2.03 3.84 1.47
N ASP A 112 1.15 2.86 1.26
CA ASP A 112 0.02 2.95 0.35
C ASP A 112 -1.26 3.35 1.09
N ARG A 113 -1.60 2.62 2.13
CA ARG A 113 -2.83 2.88 2.89
C ARG A 113 -2.78 2.32 4.30
N MET A 114 -3.69 2.81 5.12
CA MET A 114 -3.98 2.27 6.45
C MET A 114 -5.33 1.55 6.45
N ILE A 115 -5.38 0.39 7.05
CA ILE A 115 -6.57 -0.45 7.22
C ILE A 115 -6.96 -0.44 8.69
N GLU A 116 -8.19 -0.06 8.98
CA GLU A 116 -8.71 -0.01 10.35
C GLU A 116 -9.21 -1.36 10.85
N LYS A 117 -9.85 -2.12 9.97
CA LYS A 117 -10.27 -3.50 10.27
C LYS A 117 -9.13 -4.43 9.87
N THR A 118 -8.31 -4.80 10.83
CA THR A 118 -7.05 -5.51 10.56
C THR A 118 -7.25 -7.00 10.30
N ASP A 119 -8.35 -7.59 10.79
CA ASP A 119 -8.65 -9.01 10.66
C ASP A 119 -7.39 -9.88 10.91
N ASP A 120 -7.03 -10.73 9.97
CA ASP A 120 -5.86 -11.61 10.08
C ASP A 120 -4.53 -10.93 9.74
N LEU A 121 -4.54 -9.70 9.24
CA LEU A 121 -3.32 -9.01 8.80
C LEU A 121 -2.32 -8.79 9.94
N CYS A 122 -2.83 -8.63 11.16
CA CYS A 122 -2.02 -8.41 12.36
C CYS A 122 -1.92 -9.65 13.25
N ALA A 123 -2.38 -10.81 12.79
CA ALA A 123 -2.26 -12.05 13.55
C ALA A 123 -0.77 -12.37 13.81
N GLY A 124 -0.44 -12.64 15.09
CA GLY A 124 0.92 -12.95 15.50
C GLY A 124 1.89 -11.76 15.50
N ALA A 125 1.42 -10.54 15.34
CA ALA A 125 2.27 -9.35 15.39
C ALA A 125 2.95 -9.21 16.76
N VAL A 126 4.27 -8.97 16.73
CA VAL A 126 5.06 -8.70 17.92
C VAL A 126 5.27 -7.19 18.04
N TYR A 127 4.59 -6.60 19.00
CA TYR A 127 4.64 -5.15 19.22
C TYR A 127 5.79 -4.74 20.12
N ALA A 128 6.38 -3.61 19.79
CA ALA A 128 7.35 -2.90 20.61
C ALA A 128 6.91 -1.44 20.78
N PRO A 129 7.30 -0.77 21.87
CA PRO A 129 7.00 0.65 22.07
C PRO A 129 7.41 1.52 20.89
N PHE A 130 6.55 2.48 20.54
CA PHE A 130 6.82 3.46 19.48
C PHE A 130 6.69 4.88 20.01
N PRO A 131 7.64 5.32 20.87
CA PRO A 131 7.53 6.60 21.57
C PRO A 131 7.60 7.82 20.65
N GLU A 132 8.16 7.69 19.44
CA GLU A 132 8.20 8.77 18.46
C GLU A 132 6.79 9.20 18.03
N LEU A 133 5.83 8.26 18.00
CA LEU A 133 4.45 8.57 17.67
C LEU A 133 3.77 9.38 18.79
N GLU A 134 4.09 9.09 20.05
CA GLU A 134 3.54 9.82 21.20
C GLU A 134 4.05 11.27 21.30
N LYS A 135 5.19 11.56 20.64
CA LYS A 135 5.82 12.89 20.60
C LYS A 135 5.35 13.75 19.43
N LEU A 136 4.43 13.25 18.60
CA LEU A 136 3.93 14.04 17.48
C LEU A 136 3.24 15.32 17.99
N THR A 137 3.58 16.41 17.32
CA THR A 137 2.95 17.71 17.45
C THR A 137 2.47 18.15 16.06
N ARG A 138 1.61 19.13 16.03
CA ARG A 138 1.21 19.75 14.76
C ARG A 138 2.38 20.44 14.07
#